data_b5692270640540f5429676fbd9419389
#
_entry.id   b5692270640540f5429676fbd9419389
#
_cell.length_a   1.000
_cell.length_b   1.000
_cell.length_c   1.000
_cell.angle_alpha   90.00
_cell.angle_beta   90.00
_cell.angle_gamma   90.00
#
_symmetry.space_group_name_H-M   'P 1'
#
loop_
_entity.id
_entity.type
_entity.pdbx_description
1 polymer ?
#
loop_
_entity_poly.entity_id
_entity_poly.type
_entity_poly.pdbx_seq_one_letter_code
_entity_poly.pdbx_strand_id
1 'polypeptide(L)'
;GSMGKGITYLKKGNWRTNFRLENCQLSNHPKDYVWDFIDVTNDFSFLKQLMALGENITIEKEIDSFLIDDRKFDLRVYVCFGKLHYIFPRSNDPDAVIMNITQGAIGQNTEFILGDLDDQISEISKMAIASVETLKLNFAGVDILIEKGTKKPYILELNAFPGFTKPERFNISEAVIYEICSQKWD
;
A
#
# COMPACT_ATOMS: atom_id res chain seq x y z
N GLY A 1 -3.94 8.84 -1.89
CA GLY A 1 -3.53 9.52 -3.14
C GLY A 1 -2.44 8.74 -3.85
N SER A 2 -2.37 8.82 -5.17
CA SER A 2 -1.37 8.10 -5.93
C SER A 2 0.05 8.52 -5.49
N MET A 3 0.95 7.56 -5.37
CA MET A 3 2.34 7.77 -4.99
C MET A 3 2.55 8.30 -3.56
N GLY A 4 1.58 8.16 -2.66
CA GLY A 4 1.69 8.59 -1.26
C GLY A 4 1.79 10.10 -1.04
N LYS A 5 1.26 10.90 -1.96
CA LYS A 5 1.22 12.36 -1.86
C LYS A 5 -0.09 12.84 -1.26
N GLY A 6 -0.04 13.96 -0.53
CA GLY A 6 -1.22 14.57 0.05
C GLY A 6 -1.86 13.71 1.14
N ILE A 7 -1.04 13.08 1.96
CA ILE A 7 -1.48 12.27 3.09
C ILE A 7 -1.35 13.08 4.37
N THR A 8 -2.39 13.03 5.20
CA THR A 8 -2.34 13.51 6.57
C THR A 8 -2.73 12.37 7.50
N TYR A 9 -1.88 12.12 8.48
CA TYR A 9 -2.08 11.14 9.52
C TYR A 9 -2.44 11.85 10.81
N LEU A 10 -3.58 11.52 11.39
CA LEU A 10 -4.09 12.12 12.61
C LEU A 10 -4.28 11.05 13.68
N LYS A 11 -3.45 11.07 14.70
CA LYS A 11 -3.57 10.24 15.90
C LYS A 11 -3.49 11.15 17.14
N LYS A 12 -4.09 10.74 18.23
CA LYS A 12 -4.03 11.52 19.48
C LYS A 12 -2.58 11.87 19.82
N GLY A 13 -2.26 13.16 19.83
CA GLY A 13 -0.93 13.69 20.17
C GLY A 13 0.16 13.47 19.10
N ASN A 14 -0.21 13.06 17.90
CA ASN A 14 0.74 12.88 16.79
C ASN A 14 0.02 13.11 15.46
N TRP A 15 0.20 14.30 14.89
CA TRP A 15 -0.36 14.69 13.59
C TRP A 15 0.78 14.91 12.63
N ARG A 16 0.80 14.20 11.51
CA ARG A 16 1.85 14.29 10.50
C ARG A 16 1.24 14.45 9.13
N THR A 17 1.85 15.28 8.29
CA THR A 17 1.40 15.48 6.91
C THR A 17 2.57 15.59 5.96
N ASN A 18 2.38 15.14 4.73
CA ASN A 18 3.29 15.43 3.62
C ASN A 18 2.72 16.48 2.64
N PHE A 19 1.63 17.16 3.00
CA PHE A 19 1.26 18.41 2.33
C PHE A 19 2.31 19.48 2.59
N ARG A 20 2.57 20.31 1.59
CA ARG A 20 3.38 21.52 1.75
C ARG A 20 2.52 22.67 2.23
N LEU A 21 3.09 23.48 3.12
CA LEU A 21 2.54 24.77 3.49
C LEU A 21 3.37 25.85 2.78
N GLU A 22 2.81 26.49 1.77
CA GLU A 22 3.41 27.66 1.11
C GLU A 22 2.73 28.93 1.65
N ASN A 23 3.51 29.82 2.27
CA ASN A 23 2.98 31.04 2.91
C ASN A 23 1.85 30.76 3.92
N CYS A 24 2.01 29.74 4.73
CA CYS A 24 0.99 29.25 5.67
C CYS A 24 -0.33 28.78 4.99
N GLN A 25 -0.31 28.49 3.71
CA GLN A 25 -1.42 27.91 2.96
C GLN A 25 -1.08 26.50 2.50
N LEU A 26 -2.08 25.63 2.54
CA LEU A 26 -1.95 24.26 2.08
C LEU A 26 -1.75 24.25 0.55
N SER A 27 -0.64 23.69 0.08
CA SER A 27 -0.37 23.50 -1.33
C SER A 27 -0.65 22.06 -1.77
N ASN A 28 -1.46 21.92 -2.82
CA ASN A 28 -1.75 20.62 -3.45
C ASN A 28 -0.72 20.26 -4.54
N HIS A 29 0.16 21.18 -4.90
CA HIS A 29 1.13 21.03 -5.97
C HIS A 29 2.55 21.27 -5.45
N PRO A 30 3.13 20.34 -4.69
CA PRO A 30 4.53 20.46 -4.32
C PRO A 30 5.36 20.48 -5.59
N LYS A 31 6.16 21.53 -5.78
CA LYS A 31 7.07 21.69 -6.93
C LYS A 31 8.14 20.60 -6.95
N ASP A 32 8.46 20.05 -5.79
CA ASP A 32 9.42 18.97 -5.60
C ASP A 32 8.76 17.73 -5.00
N TYR A 33 9.28 16.56 -5.36
CA TYR A 33 8.86 15.27 -4.82
C TYR A 33 9.37 15.09 -3.39
N VAL A 34 8.77 15.79 -2.43
CA VAL A 34 9.12 15.61 -1.04
C VAL A 34 8.14 14.63 -0.41
N TRP A 35 8.72 13.57 0.11
CA TRP A 35 8.00 12.48 0.73
C TRP A 35 7.98 12.60 2.27
N ASP A 36 8.73 13.57 2.79
CA ASP A 36 8.90 13.74 4.22
C ASP A 36 7.61 14.24 4.88
N PHE A 37 7.27 13.58 5.96
CA PHE A 37 6.18 14.02 6.83
C PHE A 37 6.68 15.07 7.79
N ILE A 38 5.99 16.19 7.87
CA ILE A 38 6.22 17.22 8.89
C ILE A 38 5.22 17.05 10.03
N ASP A 39 5.64 17.40 11.23
CA ASP A 39 4.79 17.44 12.41
C ASP A 39 3.88 18.68 12.34
N VAL A 40 2.59 18.46 12.45
CA VAL A 40 1.55 19.49 12.51
C VAL A 40 0.65 19.25 13.74
N THR A 41 1.19 18.59 14.76
CA THR A 41 0.47 18.27 15.98
C THR A 41 -0.06 19.54 16.65
N ASN A 42 -1.37 19.58 16.92
CA ASN A 42 -2.09 20.72 17.48
C ASN A 42 -2.10 21.98 16.58
N ASP A 43 -1.70 21.90 15.33
CA ASP A 43 -1.90 22.99 14.36
C ASP A 43 -3.34 23.01 13.86
N PHE A 44 -4.22 23.65 14.61
CA PHE A 44 -5.63 23.79 14.25
C PHE A 44 -5.84 24.65 13.00
N SER A 45 -4.91 25.53 12.67
CA SER A 45 -4.96 26.31 11.42
C SER A 45 -4.77 25.40 10.21
N PHE A 46 -3.79 24.50 10.27
CA PHE A 46 -3.60 23.46 9.26
C PHE A 46 -4.84 22.57 9.13
N LEU A 47 -5.36 22.07 10.25
CA LEU A 47 -6.54 21.21 10.24
C LEU A 47 -7.75 21.90 9.61
N LYS A 48 -7.96 23.19 9.90
CA LYS A 48 -9.03 24.00 9.28
C LYS A 48 -8.87 24.10 7.76
N GLN A 49 -7.65 24.32 7.28
CA GLN A 49 -7.36 24.38 5.85
C GLN A 49 -7.57 23.00 5.19
N LEU A 50 -7.13 21.93 5.85
CA LEU A 50 -7.36 20.57 5.37
C LEU A 50 -8.86 20.31 5.20
N MET A 51 -9.65 20.61 6.21
CA MET A 51 -11.11 20.44 6.17
C MET A 51 -11.79 21.31 5.10
N ALA A 52 -11.20 22.44 4.75
CA ALA A 52 -11.71 23.32 3.68
C ALA A 52 -11.54 22.72 2.26
N LEU A 53 -10.77 21.64 2.09
CA LEU A 53 -10.68 20.91 0.81
C LEU A 53 -12.00 20.16 0.48
N GLY A 54 -12.89 19.98 1.46
CA GLY A 54 -14.24 19.47 1.27
C GLY A 54 -14.29 18.09 0.62
N GLU A 55 -14.99 17.97 -0.50
CA GLU A 55 -15.22 16.73 -1.23
C GLU A 55 -13.94 16.08 -1.81
N ASN A 56 -12.83 16.80 -1.80
CA ASN A 56 -11.55 16.31 -2.31
C ASN A 56 -10.75 15.52 -1.25
N ILE A 57 -11.34 15.24 -0.08
CA ILE A 57 -10.70 14.49 0.99
C ILE A 57 -11.31 13.10 1.11
N THR A 58 -10.48 12.07 1.12
CA THR A 58 -10.85 10.74 1.57
C THR A 58 -10.35 10.56 3.00
N ILE A 59 -11.24 10.15 3.90
CA ILE A 59 -10.91 9.85 5.29
C ILE A 59 -10.98 8.34 5.50
N GLU A 60 -9.87 7.76 5.91
CA GLU A 60 -9.75 6.33 6.17
C GLU A 60 -9.40 6.09 7.64
N LYS A 61 -9.97 5.03 8.22
CA LYS A 61 -9.58 4.59 9.55
C LYS A 61 -8.22 3.91 9.47
N GLU A 62 -7.31 4.29 10.36
CA GLU A 62 -6.06 3.53 10.52
C GLU A 62 -6.37 2.10 10.97
N ILE A 63 -5.73 1.14 10.31
CA ILE A 63 -5.69 -0.25 10.74
C ILE A 63 -4.37 -0.45 11.48
N ASP A 64 -4.44 -0.89 12.73
CA ASP A 64 -3.23 -1.21 13.51
C ASP A 64 -2.55 -2.43 12.89
N SER A 65 -1.34 -2.23 12.37
CA SER A 65 -0.63 -3.24 11.57
C SER A 65 -0.03 -4.33 12.44
N PHE A 66 -0.17 -5.59 12.01
CA PHE A 66 0.64 -6.68 12.52
C PHE A 66 2.11 -6.43 12.20
N LEU A 67 3.00 -6.73 13.13
CA LEU A 67 4.44 -6.54 12.97
C LEU A 67 5.13 -7.90 12.90
N ILE A 68 6.15 -8.01 12.07
CA ILE A 68 7.10 -9.12 12.05
C ILE A 68 8.48 -8.52 12.30
N ASP A 69 9.22 -9.06 13.27
CA ASP A 69 10.54 -8.57 13.69
C ASP A 69 10.55 -7.05 13.98
N ASP A 70 9.53 -6.59 14.71
CA ASP A 70 9.31 -5.16 15.02
C ASP A 70 9.23 -4.25 13.77
N ARG A 71 8.91 -4.81 12.62
CA ARG A 71 8.74 -4.06 11.37
C ARG A 71 7.28 -4.08 10.95
N LYS A 72 6.78 -2.91 10.59
CA LYS A 72 5.50 -2.79 9.87
C LYS A 72 5.66 -3.32 8.46
N PHE A 73 4.65 -4.00 7.93
CA PHE A 73 4.68 -4.48 6.55
C PHE A 73 3.31 -4.45 5.89
N ASP A 74 3.32 -4.50 4.60
CA ASP A 74 2.19 -4.83 3.76
C ASP A 74 2.59 -5.87 2.69
N LEU A 75 1.60 -6.39 2.00
CA LEU A 75 1.77 -7.40 0.97
C LEU A 75 1.31 -6.85 -0.38
N ARG A 76 2.21 -6.84 -1.38
CA ARG A 76 1.83 -6.69 -2.78
C ARG A 76 1.55 -8.06 -3.37
N VAL A 77 0.28 -8.37 -3.62
CA VAL A 77 -0.14 -9.66 -4.17
C VAL A 77 -0.37 -9.52 -5.67
N TYR A 78 0.43 -10.21 -6.47
CA TYR A 78 0.30 -10.19 -7.93
C TYR A 78 -0.69 -11.26 -8.39
N VAL A 79 -1.75 -10.82 -9.06
CA VAL A 79 -2.78 -11.67 -9.64
C VAL A 79 -2.80 -11.47 -11.15
N CYS A 80 -2.78 -12.56 -11.91
CA CYS A 80 -2.86 -12.53 -13.36
C CYS A 80 -3.81 -13.64 -13.85
N PHE A 81 -4.81 -13.28 -14.67
CA PHE A 81 -5.85 -14.17 -15.20
C PHE A 81 -6.46 -15.10 -14.14
N GLY A 82 -6.87 -14.52 -13.02
CA GLY A 82 -7.51 -15.25 -11.90
C GLY A 82 -6.56 -16.14 -11.08
N LYS A 83 -5.24 -16.06 -11.29
CA LYS A 83 -4.23 -16.83 -10.55
C LYS A 83 -3.35 -15.91 -9.73
N LEU A 84 -3.08 -16.30 -8.49
CA LEU A 84 -2.03 -15.68 -7.69
C LEU A 84 -0.66 -16.17 -8.19
N HIS A 85 0.24 -15.25 -8.51
CA HIS A 85 1.59 -15.55 -8.96
C HIS A 85 2.66 -15.32 -7.90
N TYR A 86 2.54 -14.25 -7.14
CA TYR A 86 3.55 -13.91 -6.14
C TYR A 86 2.98 -13.04 -5.04
N ILE A 87 3.42 -13.27 -3.82
CA ILE A 87 3.22 -12.39 -2.67
C ILE A 87 4.55 -11.72 -2.37
N PHE A 88 4.57 -10.40 -2.51
CA PHE A 88 5.74 -9.57 -2.28
C PHE A 88 5.57 -8.74 -1.00
N PRO A 89 6.17 -9.17 0.13
CA PRO A 89 6.14 -8.37 1.34
C PRO A 89 7.03 -7.12 1.19
N ARG A 90 6.54 -5.99 1.69
CA ARG A 90 7.31 -4.75 1.81
C ARG A 90 7.31 -4.35 3.27
N SER A 91 8.46 -4.10 3.85
CA SER A 91 8.57 -3.75 5.27
C SER A 91 9.18 -2.36 5.47
N ASN A 92 8.82 -1.72 6.58
CA ASN A 92 9.33 -0.41 6.96
C ASN A 92 9.43 -0.32 8.49
N ASP A 93 9.88 0.80 9.00
CA ASP A 93 9.89 1.07 10.42
C ASP A 93 8.46 1.01 11.01
N PRO A 94 8.28 0.65 12.28
CA PRO A 94 6.97 0.48 12.89
C PRO A 94 6.15 1.77 12.87
N ASP A 95 6.80 2.93 12.92
CA ASP A 95 6.15 4.25 12.88
C ASP A 95 5.96 4.81 11.46
N ALA A 96 6.34 4.05 10.42
CA ALA A 96 6.16 4.49 9.05
C ALA A 96 4.67 4.65 8.70
N VAL A 97 4.33 5.77 8.06
CA VAL A 97 2.97 6.02 7.58
C VAL A 97 2.74 5.33 6.23
N ILE A 98 3.79 5.17 5.43
CA ILE A 98 3.72 4.67 4.06
C ILE A 98 4.62 3.45 3.88
N MET A 99 4.14 2.49 3.08
CA MET A 99 4.85 1.24 2.77
C MET A 99 5.41 1.21 1.34
N ASN A 100 5.60 2.37 0.73
CA ASN A 100 6.07 2.45 -0.65
C ASN A 100 7.60 2.29 -0.72
N ILE A 101 8.09 1.41 -1.59
CA ILE A 101 9.53 1.16 -1.82
C ILE A 101 10.27 2.46 -2.19
N THR A 102 9.66 3.31 -3.01
CA THR A 102 10.25 4.60 -3.39
C THR A 102 10.38 5.58 -2.23
N GLN A 103 9.81 5.28 -1.09
CA GLN A 103 9.76 6.10 0.13
C GLN A 103 10.42 5.41 1.33
N GLY A 104 11.34 4.49 1.07
CA GLY A 104 12.18 3.89 2.11
C GLY A 104 11.71 2.52 2.62
N ALA A 105 10.58 2.00 2.14
CA ALA A 105 10.23 0.62 2.46
C ALA A 105 11.20 -0.37 1.79
N ILE A 106 11.43 -1.49 2.43
CA ILE A 106 12.34 -2.54 1.97
C ILE A 106 11.51 -3.71 1.44
N GLY A 107 11.79 -4.10 0.19
CA GLY A 107 11.19 -5.33 -0.35
C GLY A 107 11.81 -6.56 0.33
N GLN A 108 10.97 -7.44 0.82
CA GLN A 108 11.34 -8.70 1.47
C GLN A 108 11.11 -9.89 0.54
N ASN A 109 11.70 -11.04 0.86
CA ASN A 109 11.33 -12.31 0.23
C ASN A 109 10.05 -12.85 0.87
N THR A 110 9.39 -13.79 0.21
CA THR A 110 8.16 -14.40 0.74
C THR A 110 8.40 -15.12 2.07
N GLU A 111 9.61 -15.64 2.30
CA GLU A 111 10.02 -16.26 3.55
C GLU A 111 9.85 -15.36 4.77
N PHE A 112 9.86 -14.03 4.58
CA PHE A 112 9.64 -13.07 5.65
C PHE A 112 8.31 -13.24 6.37
N ILE A 113 7.28 -13.77 5.70
CA ILE A 113 5.94 -13.95 6.25
C ILE A 113 5.62 -15.41 6.63
N LEU A 114 6.51 -16.36 6.30
CA LEU A 114 6.29 -17.77 6.60
C LEU A 114 6.34 -18.02 8.12
N GLY A 115 5.50 -18.92 8.59
CA GLY A 115 5.31 -19.20 10.01
C GLY A 115 4.37 -18.20 10.70
N ASP A 116 4.45 -16.90 10.35
CA ASP A 116 3.61 -15.88 10.94
C ASP A 116 2.22 -15.78 10.29
N LEU A 117 2.14 -16.00 8.98
CA LEU A 117 0.92 -15.82 8.18
C LEU A 117 0.48 -17.08 7.43
N ASP A 118 1.00 -18.26 7.74
CA ASP A 118 0.68 -19.49 7.02
C ASP A 118 -0.84 -19.75 6.95
N ASP A 119 -1.55 -19.54 8.06
CA ASP A 119 -3.01 -19.71 8.14
C ASP A 119 -3.77 -18.67 7.32
N GLN A 120 -3.20 -17.49 7.06
CA GLN A 120 -3.82 -16.38 6.34
C GLN A 120 -3.60 -16.43 4.83
N ILE A 121 -2.60 -17.18 4.33
CA ILE A 121 -2.25 -17.22 2.89
C ILE A 121 -3.45 -17.59 2.02
N SER A 122 -4.26 -18.57 2.45
CA SER A 122 -5.45 -18.97 1.70
C SER A 122 -6.51 -17.86 1.60
N GLU A 123 -6.73 -17.12 2.69
CA GLU A 123 -7.68 -16.01 2.71
C GLU A 123 -7.16 -14.83 1.89
N ILE A 124 -5.89 -14.47 2.04
CA ILE A 124 -5.19 -13.44 1.27
C ILE A 124 -5.33 -13.72 -0.23
N SER A 125 -5.04 -14.96 -0.64
CA SER A 125 -5.12 -15.40 -2.03
C SER A 125 -6.53 -15.24 -2.60
N LYS A 126 -7.53 -15.78 -1.90
CA LYS A 126 -8.94 -15.70 -2.32
C LYS A 126 -9.42 -14.24 -2.44
N MET A 127 -9.09 -13.43 -1.45
CA MET A 127 -9.49 -12.03 -1.40
C MET A 127 -8.85 -11.22 -2.52
N ALA A 128 -7.56 -11.44 -2.80
CA ALA A 128 -6.86 -10.78 -3.89
C ALA A 128 -7.44 -11.15 -5.24
N ILE A 129 -7.64 -12.45 -5.52
CA ILE A 129 -8.23 -12.92 -6.79
C ILE A 129 -9.64 -12.35 -6.96
N ALA A 130 -10.50 -12.49 -5.97
CA ALA A 130 -11.89 -12.00 -6.06
C ALA A 130 -11.96 -10.49 -6.30
N SER A 131 -11.05 -9.70 -5.73
CA SER A 131 -11.02 -8.25 -5.93
C SER A 131 -10.63 -7.87 -7.37
N VAL A 132 -9.67 -8.58 -7.97
CA VAL A 132 -9.21 -8.37 -9.35
C VAL A 132 -10.32 -8.78 -10.34
N GLU A 133 -10.98 -9.92 -10.11
CA GLU A 133 -12.11 -10.40 -10.91
C GLU A 133 -13.31 -9.44 -10.86
N THR A 134 -13.63 -8.91 -9.66
CA THR A 134 -14.72 -7.94 -9.49
C THR A 134 -14.53 -6.70 -10.35
N LEU A 135 -13.31 -6.25 -10.52
CA LEU A 135 -12.96 -5.12 -11.38
C LEU A 135 -12.71 -5.52 -12.84
N LYS A 136 -12.87 -6.80 -13.19
CA LYS A 136 -12.65 -7.36 -14.53
C LYS A 136 -11.24 -7.05 -15.06
N LEU A 137 -10.24 -7.10 -14.19
CA LEU A 137 -8.85 -6.91 -14.54
C LEU A 137 -8.20 -8.27 -14.86
N ASN A 138 -7.37 -8.32 -15.90
CA ASN A 138 -6.58 -9.50 -16.21
C ASN A 138 -5.26 -9.55 -15.45
N PHE A 139 -4.75 -8.39 -15.01
CA PHE A 139 -3.55 -8.28 -14.23
C PHE A 139 -3.64 -7.12 -13.24
N ALA A 140 -3.29 -7.36 -12.00
CA ALA A 140 -3.18 -6.33 -10.97
C ALA A 140 -2.24 -6.73 -9.84
N GLY A 141 -1.72 -5.71 -9.14
CA GLY A 141 -1.13 -5.84 -7.82
C GLY A 141 -2.11 -5.37 -6.77
N VAL A 142 -2.44 -6.23 -5.82
CA VAL A 142 -3.34 -5.94 -4.71
C VAL A 142 -2.50 -5.67 -3.47
N ASP A 143 -2.66 -4.50 -2.87
CA ASP A 143 -1.98 -4.13 -1.63
C ASP A 143 -2.85 -4.53 -0.44
N ILE A 144 -2.29 -5.36 0.44
CA ILE A 144 -2.99 -5.95 1.58
C ILE A 144 -2.22 -5.68 2.86
N LEU A 145 -2.92 -5.18 3.87
CA LEU A 145 -2.44 -5.00 5.23
C LEU A 145 -3.01 -6.11 6.14
N ILE A 146 -2.23 -6.53 7.12
CA ILE A 146 -2.65 -7.50 8.13
C ILE A 146 -2.88 -6.77 9.45
N GLU A 147 -4.07 -6.92 10.03
CA GLU A 147 -4.43 -6.29 11.30
C GLU A 147 -3.74 -6.98 12.49
N LYS A 148 -3.22 -6.19 13.41
CA LYS A 148 -2.69 -6.67 14.68
C LYS A 148 -3.80 -7.30 15.54
N GLY A 149 -3.48 -8.37 16.20
CA GLY A 149 -4.37 -9.07 17.12
C GLY A 149 -5.25 -10.12 16.45
N THR A 150 -5.95 -9.77 15.37
CA THR A 150 -6.83 -10.71 14.65
C THR A 150 -6.14 -11.42 13.50
N LYS A 151 -5.03 -10.87 13.00
CA LYS A 151 -4.36 -11.24 11.74
C LYS A 151 -5.29 -11.20 10.51
N LYS A 152 -6.36 -10.43 10.58
CA LYS A 152 -7.30 -10.27 9.47
C LYS A 152 -6.67 -9.46 8.34
N PRO A 153 -6.73 -9.93 7.08
CA PRO A 153 -6.27 -9.17 5.93
C PRO A 153 -7.28 -8.09 5.52
N TYR A 154 -6.77 -6.94 5.08
CA TYR A 154 -7.53 -5.82 4.52
C TYR A 154 -6.92 -5.37 3.21
N ILE A 155 -7.72 -5.28 2.15
CA ILE A 155 -7.30 -4.67 0.89
C ILE A 155 -7.21 -3.16 1.09
N LEU A 156 -6.05 -2.60 0.75
CA LEU A 156 -5.82 -1.15 0.76
C LEU A 156 -6.11 -0.55 -0.61
N GLU A 157 -5.52 -1.12 -1.66
CA GLU A 157 -5.70 -0.64 -3.03
C GLU A 157 -5.44 -1.74 -4.06
N LEU A 158 -5.95 -1.53 -5.28
CA LEU A 158 -5.60 -2.32 -6.46
C LEU A 158 -4.88 -1.43 -7.46
N ASN A 159 -3.76 -1.93 -7.97
CA ASN A 159 -2.97 -1.29 -8.99
C ASN A 159 -3.06 -2.09 -10.30
N ALA A 160 -3.77 -1.55 -11.31
CA ALA A 160 -3.89 -2.19 -12.62
C ALA A 160 -2.57 -2.19 -13.41
N PHE A 161 -1.63 -1.35 -13.03
CA PHE A 161 -0.26 -1.32 -13.56
C PHE A 161 0.73 -1.30 -12.38
N PRO A 162 0.89 -2.43 -11.67
CA PRO A 162 1.80 -2.50 -10.53
C PRO A 162 3.25 -2.42 -10.99
N GLY A 163 4.10 -1.80 -10.19
CA GLY A 163 5.54 -1.92 -10.38
C GLY A 163 5.98 -3.38 -10.23
N PHE A 164 7.01 -3.78 -10.97
CA PHE A 164 7.53 -5.13 -10.92
C PHE A 164 8.63 -5.27 -9.87
N THR A 165 8.68 -6.43 -9.24
CA THR A 165 9.80 -6.81 -8.38
C THR A 165 11.07 -6.97 -9.21
N LYS A 166 12.23 -6.94 -8.55
CA LYS A 166 13.48 -7.30 -9.21
C LYS A 166 13.46 -8.78 -9.62
N PRO A 167 13.94 -9.13 -10.84
CA PRO A 167 13.92 -10.49 -11.35
C PRO A 167 14.60 -11.52 -10.45
N GLU A 168 15.61 -11.10 -9.65
CA GLU A 168 16.32 -11.98 -8.73
C GLU A 168 15.42 -12.53 -7.61
N ARG A 169 14.30 -11.85 -7.31
CA ARG A 169 13.31 -12.31 -6.34
C ARG A 169 12.24 -13.17 -7.00
N PHE A 170 11.58 -12.61 -7.99
CA PHE A 170 10.55 -13.24 -8.78
C PHE A 170 10.37 -12.46 -10.09
N ASN A 171 10.53 -13.15 -11.22
CA ASN A 171 10.36 -12.52 -12.53
C ASN A 171 8.88 -12.43 -12.90
N ILE A 172 8.18 -11.42 -12.34
CA ILE A 172 6.75 -11.24 -12.60
C ILE A 172 6.47 -10.97 -14.10
N SER A 173 7.39 -10.34 -14.82
CA SER A 173 7.23 -10.07 -16.25
C SER A 173 7.15 -11.39 -17.05
N GLU A 174 8.00 -12.35 -16.74
CA GLU A 174 7.98 -13.68 -17.37
C GLU A 174 6.68 -14.41 -17.04
N ALA A 175 6.25 -14.40 -15.78
CA ALA A 175 5.00 -15.02 -15.36
C ALA A 175 3.78 -14.42 -16.08
N VAL A 176 3.72 -13.09 -16.22
CA VAL A 176 2.64 -12.40 -16.95
C VAL A 176 2.66 -12.75 -18.44
N ILE A 177 3.83 -12.73 -19.07
CA ILE A 177 3.98 -13.10 -20.49
C ILE A 177 3.53 -14.56 -20.71
N TYR A 178 3.96 -15.47 -19.83
CA TYR A 178 3.55 -16.86 -19.90
C TYR A 178 2.02 -17.03 -19.83
N GLU A 179 1.36 -16.35 -18.88
CA GLU A 179 -0.11 -16.41 -18.79
C GLU A 179 -0.79 -15.79 -20.01
N ILE A 180 -0.30 -14.67 -20.53
CA ILE A 180 -0.83 -14.07 -21.77
C ILE A 180 -0.72 -15.05 -22.95
N CYS A 181 0.44 -15.69 -23.15
CA CYS A 181 0.65 -16.62 -24.24
C CYS A 181 -0.15 -17.91 -24.08
N SER A 182 -0.54 -18.28 -22.86
CA SER A 182 -1.33 -19.49 -22.58
C SER A 182 -2.85 -19.27 -22.72
N GLN A 183 -3.31 -18.02 -22.83
CA GLN A 183 -4.72 -17.73 -23.07
C GLN A 183 -5.12 -18.14 -24.51
N LYS A 184 -6.32 -18.70 -24.64
CA LYS A 184 -6.96 -18.85 -25.95
C LYS A 184 -7.69 -17.53 -26.24
N TRP A 185 -7.17 -16.80 -27.20
CA TRP A 185 -7.80 -15.58 -27.70
C TRP A 185 -8.76 -15.97 -28.83
N ASP A 186 -10.07 -15.86 -28.58
CA ASP A 186 -11.12 -16.03 -29.60
C ASP A 186 -11.24 -14.77 -30.48
#